data_ec2d7147e26c40b8ad92e34c7bf3d90c
#
_entry.id   ec2d7147e26c40b8ad92e34c7bf3d90c
#
_cell.length_a   1.000
_cell.length_b   1.000
_cell.length_c   1.000
_cell.angle_alpha   90.00
_cell.angle_beta   90.00
_cell.angle_gamma   90.00
#
_symmetry.space_group_name_H-M   'P 1'
#
loop_
_entity.id
_entity.type
_entity.pdbx_description
1 polymer ?
#
loop_
_entity_poly.entity_id
_entity_poly.type
_entity_poly.pdbx_seq_one_letter_code
_entity_poly.pdbx_strand_id
1 'polypeptide(L)'
;MSADTGTAYGLPAPGWRKDLTDVGPGTPMGELLRRYWHPVALDADACAVPRKIRALGEDLVLFRDGEGRAGLVYPHCAHRGASLYYGKTEAQGIRCCYHGWLFDVQGRCVEQPCEPEGGLRRDKVRQPWYPVEERYGLVFAYMGPPDSKPLLPRYECLEVLGDGEFIDADDSSIGSGGAAIVPCNWLQHYENVVDPFHVPILHGSFSGAQFTSQMASMPEVVFEATGHGVKVTSRRTMEDGRIFHRVTEAAVPTLRVVPNPRVGRYGMVESIGWVLPIDDTTYRIYTAGRVTEKGGMTKFRSRFNGKAWVDLTEAEHQQFPGDYETQVSQGPVAHHSEEHLTSTDKGIALLRRFLAEQLEVVAKGGNPAGTGFSEETAYVRFEAGNFLL
;
A
#
# COMPACT_ATOMS: atom_id res chain seq x y z
N MET A 1 21.27 25.84 -25.69
CA MET A 1 21.66 24.63 -24.98
C MET A 1 23.15 24.77 -24.68
N SER A 2 23.55 24.76 -23.41
CA SER A 2 24.97 24.67 -23.06
C SER A 2 25.47 23.31 -23.53
N ALA A 3 26.68 23.24 -24.09
CA ALA A 3 27.28 21.96 -24.44
C ALA A 3 27.41 21.13 -23.15
N ASP A 4 26.95 19.87 -23.22
CA ASP A 4 27.18 18.91 -22.15
C ASP A 4 28.70 18.75 -21.99
N THR A 5 29.21 19.14 -20.81
CA THR A 5 30.63 19.03 -20.50
C THR A 5 31.00 17.69 -19.90
N GLY A 6 30.01 16.79 -19.67
CA GLY A 6 30.22 15.47 -19.03
C GLY A 6 30.65 15.54 -17.56
N THR A 7 30.46 16.69 -16.89
CA THR A 7 30.79 16.86 -15.47
C THR A 7 29.52 17.19 -14.66
N ALA A 8 29.52 16.81 -13.39
CA ALA A 8 28.40 17.11 -12.47
C ALA A 8 28.34 18.60 -12.07
N TYR A 9 29.32 19.42 -12.46
CA TYR A 9 29.33 20.84 -12.12
C TYR A 9 28.23 21.59 -12.87
N GLY A 10 27.37 22.27 -12.14
CA GLY A 10 26.29 23.08 -12.72
C GLY A 10 25.04 22.30 -13.13
N LEU A 11 24.89 21.05 -12.68
CA LEU A 11 23.62 20.34 -12.82
C LEU A 11 22.49 21.15 -12.15
N PRO A 12 21.31 21.25 -12.78
CA PRO A 12 20.17 21.92 -12.17
C PRO A 12 19.72 21.16 -10.91
N ALA A 13 19.04 21.84 -10.01
CA ALA A 13 18.40 21.17 -8.90
C ALA A 13 17.36 20.16 -9.43
N PRO A 14 17.31 18.94 -8.87
CA PRO A 14 16.37 17.92 -9.30
C PRO A 14 14.92 18.34 -9.03
N GLY A 15 14.02 17.86 -9.86
CA GLY A 15 12.60 18.10 -9.74
C GLY A 15 11.79 16.82 -9.86
N TRP A 16 10.59 16.81 -9.31
CA TRP A 16 9.67 15.66 -9.37
C TRP A 16 8.23 16.08 -9.63
N ARG A 17 7.41 15.10 -10.00
CA ARG A 17 6.00 15.24 -10.32
C ARG A 17 5.16 15.26 -9.03
N LYS A 18 5.09 16.46 -8.40
CA LYS A 18 4.31 16.64 -7.15
C LYS A 18 2.83 16.21 -7.28
N ASP A 19 2.28 16.37 -8.46
CA ASP A 19 0.92 15.92 -8.76
C ASP A 19 0.73 14.40 -8.60
N LEU A 20 1.80 13.60 -8.79
CA LEU A 20 1.80 12.15 -8.64
C LEU A 20 2.36 11.67 -7.29
N THR A 21 3.20 12.45 -6.63
CA THR A 21 3.96 12.00 -5.45
C THR A 21 3.39 12.46 -4.12
N ASP A 22 2.84 13.70 -4.07
CA ASP A 22 2.38 14.30 -2.82
C ASP A 22 0.99 13.78 -2.45
N VAL A 23 0.84 13.23 -1.24
CA VAL A 23 -0.35 12.47 -0.83
C VAL A 23 -1.13 13.12 0.32
N GLY A 24 -0.65 14.23 0.85
CA GLY A 24 -1.32 14.97 1.91
C GLY A 24 -2.70 15.52 1.51
N PRO A 25 -3.51 15.96 2.46
CA PRO A 25 -4.80 16.60 2.19
C PRO A 25 -4.66 17.79 1.22
N GLY A 26 -5.54 17.86 0.23
CA GLY A 26 -5.56 18.95 -0.77
C GLY A 26 -4.54 18.82 -1.90
N THR A 27 -3.68 17.79 -1.90
CA THR A 27 -2.81 17.49 -3.05
C THR A 27 -3.57 16.67 -4.07
N PRO A 28 -3.26 16.77 -5.38
CA PRO A 28 -3.98 16.02 -6.42
C PRO A 28 -4.02 14.52 -6.16
N MET A 29 -2.84 13.90 -5.89
CA MET A 29 -2.78 12.46 -5.62
C MET A 29 -3.42 12.13 -4.27
N GLY A 30 -3.26 12.98 -3.25
CA GLY A 30 -3.92 12.79 -1.97
C GLY A 30 -5.46 12.73 -2.11
N GLU A 31 -6.05 13.62 -2.91
CA GLU A 31 -7.49 13.60 -3.17
C GLU A 31 -7.94 12.40 -4.00
N LEU A 32 -7.12 11.93 -4.94
CA LEU A 32 -7.37 10.70 -5.69
C LEU A 32 -7.34 9.48 -4.74
N LEU A 33 -6.29 9.32 -3.95
CA LEU A 33 -6.13 8.16 -3.07
C LEU A 33 -7.22 8.10 -1.99
N ARG A 34 -7.71 9.24 -1.51
CA ARG A 34 -8.83 9.28 -0.57
C ARG A 34 -10.15 8.77 -1.12
N ARG A 35 -10.29 8.61 -2.43
CA ARG A 35 -11.49 7.99 -3.04
C ARG A 35 -11.56 6.48 -2.85
N TYR A 36 -10.55 5.87 -2.24
CA TYR A 36 -10.45 4.42 -2.07
C TYR A 36 -10.31 4.04 -0.59
N TRP A 37 -10.54 2.77 -0.33
CA TRP A 37 -10.23 2.14 0.94
C TRP A 37 -8.74 1.76 0.99
N HIS A 38 -8.09 2.10 2.09
CA HIS A 38 -6.69 1.72 2.34
C HIS A 38 -6.57 0.91 3.63
N PRO A 39 -5.81 -0.19 3.66
CA PRO A 39 -5.46 -0.82 4.92
C PRO A 39 -4.55 0.11 5.71
N VAL A 40 -4.90 0.34 6.98
CA VAL A 40 -4.16 1.25 7.87
C VAL A 40 -3.55 0.53 9.06
N ALA A 41 -3.97 -0.71 9.33
CA ALA A 41 -3.46 -1.55 10.41
C ALA A 41 -3.78 -3.02 10.15
N LEU A 42 -3.10 -3.92 10.85
CA LEU A 42 -3.61 -5.29 11.06
C LEU A 42 -4.83 -5.24 11.97
N ASP A 43 -5.76 -6.18 11.82
CA ASP A 43 -6.92 -6.32 12.70
C ASP A 43 -6.51 -6.42 14.18
N ALA A 44 -5.46 -7.18 14.47
CA ALA A 44 -4.90 -7.33 15.81
C ALA A 44 -4.35 -6.01 16.41
N ASP A 45 -4.05 -5.01 15.58
CA ASP A 45 -3.56 -3.70 16.03
C ASP A 45 -4.69 -2.79 16.52
N ALA A 46 -5.91 -2.99 16.06
CA ALA A 46 -7.10 -2.34 16.60
C ALA A 46 -7.45 -3.01 17.92
N CYS A 47 -6.93 -2.50 19.02
CA CYS A 47 -7.09 -3.08 20.35
C CYS A 47 -7.58 -2.02 21.36
N ALA A 48 -7.81 -2.45 22.61
CA ALA A 48 -8.28 -1.58 23.68
C ALA A 48 -7.27 -0.47 24.07
N VAL A 49 -6.01 -0.63 23.71
CA VAL A 49 -4.99 0.43 23.89
C VAL A 49 -4.93 1.26 22.61
N PRO A 50 -5.25 2.57 22.67
CA PRO A 50 -5.21 3.41 21.48
C PRO A 50 -3.83 3.45 20.83
N ARG A 51 -3.78 3.38 19.50
CA ARG A 51 -2.55 3.42 18.71
C ARG A 51 -2.50 4.62 17.78
N LYS A 52 -1.31 5.19 17.61
CA LYS A 52 -1.06 6.22 16.59
C LYS A 52 -0.97 5.54 15.22
N ILE A 53 -1.71 6.06 14.28
CA ILE A 53 -1.66 5.70 12.86
C ILE A 53 -1.33 6.95 12.07
N ARG A 54 -0.48 6.81 11.03
CA ARG A 54 -0.27 7.85 10.03
C ARG A 54 -0.54 7.25 8.65
N ALA A 55 -1.40 7.91 7.88
CA ALA A 55 -1.77 7.49 6.53
C ALA A 55 -2.11 8.72 5.69
N LEU A 56 -1.67 8.74 4.43
CA LEU A 56 -1.92 9.83 3.48
C LEU A 56 -1.62 11.23 4.08
N GLY A 57 -0.53 11.33 4.86
CA GLY A 57 -0.10 12.58 5.49
C GLY A 57 -0.87 12.99 6.75
N GLU A 58 -1.83 12.19 7.21
CA GLU A 58 -2.65 12.51 8.40
C GLU A 58 -2.30 11.63 9.60
N ASP A 59 -2.19 12.25 10.77
CA ASP A 59 -2.08 11.55 12.06
C ASP A 59 -3.47 11.22 12.60
N LEU A 60 -3.66 9.98 13.05
CA LEU A 60 -4.92 9.43 13.50
C LEU A 60 -4.71 8.58 14.76
N VAL A 61 -5.80 8.27 15.46
CA VAL A 61 -5.80 7.33 16.59
C VAL A 61 -6.76 6.19 16.26
N LEU A 62 -6.22 4.98 16.20
CA LEU A 62 -6.95 3.73 16.06
C LEU A 62 -7.20 3.12 17.44
N PHE A 63 -8.40 2.62 17.68
CA PHE A 63 -8.76 1.91 18.90
C PHE A 63 -9.86 0.88 18.62
N ARG A 64 -10.06 -0.04 19.57
CA ARG A 64 -11.21 -0.94 19.57
C ARG A 64 -11.97 -0.72 20.87
N ASP A 65 -13.27 -0.45 20.78
CA ASP A 65 -14.11 -0.25 21.95
C ASP A 65 -14.51 -1.57 22.64
N GLY A 66 -15.17 -1.48 23.78
CA GLY A 66 -15.58 -2.66 24.54
C GLY A 66 -16.70 -3.49 23.88
N GLU A 67 -17.38 -2.96 22.87
CA GLU A 67 -18.33 -3.68 22.01
C GLU A 67 -17.65 -4.37 20.82
N GLY A 68 -16.32 -4.29 20.72
CA GLY A 68 -15.53 -4.95 19.69
C GLY A 68 -15.43 -4.17 18.37
N ARG A 69 -15.87 -2.92 18.31
CA ARG A 69 -15.87 -2.11 17.09
C ARG A 69 -14.55 -1.34 16.97
N ALA A 70 -13.94 -1.38 15.81
CA ALA A 70 -12.79 -0.54 15.48
C ALA A 70 -13.24 0.91 15.24
N GLY A 71 -12.47 1.88 15.73
CA GLY A 71 -12.68 3.30 15.51
C GLY A 71 -11.39 3.99 15.10
N LEU A 72 -11.48 4.92 14.14
CA LEU A 72 -10.35 5.72 13.65
C LEU A 72 -10.73 7.19 13.71
N VAL A 73 -10.07 7.94 14.60
CA VAL A 73 -10.42 9.32 14.91
C VAL A 73 -9.23 10.26 14.76
N TYR A 74 -9.53 11.54 14.51
CA TYR A 74 -8.52 12.60 14.58
C TYR A 74 -7.89 12.64 15.97
N PRO A 75 -6.58 12.86 16.11
CA PRO A 75 -5.90 12.66 17.40
C PRO A 75 -6.26 13.70 18.47
N HIS A 76 -6.69 14.90 18.08
CA HIS A 76 -6.98 15.98 19.00
C HIS A 76 -8.46 16.00 19.40
N CYS A 77 -8.74 15.82 20.69
CA CYS A 77 -10.08 15.85 21.26
C CYS A 77 -10.81 17.15 20.88
N ALA A 78 -12.02 17.02 20.36
CA ALA A 78 -12.87 18.13 19.92
C ALA A 78 -13.18 19.17 21.02
N HIS A 79 -12.95 18.84 22.29
CA HIS A 79 -13.13 19.79 23.38
C HIS A 79 -12.02 20.86 23.42
N ARG A 80 -10.76 20.45 23.69
CA ARG A 80 -9.62 21.36 23.87
C ARG A 80 -8.30 20.78 23.35
N GLY A 81 -8.35 19.86 22.39
CA GLY A 81 -7.19 19.38 21.65
C GLY A 81 -6.28 18.38 22.38
N ALA A 82 -6.62 17.89 23.58
CA ALA A 82 -5.83 16.85 24.21
C ALA A 82 -5.81 15.59 23.35
N SER A 83 -4.66 14.91 23.25
CA SER A 83 -4.52 13.76 22.38
C SER A 83 -5.33 12.56 22.91
N LEU A 84 -6.21 12.02 22.06
CA LEU A 84 -6.97 10.78 22.32
C LEU A 84 -6.09 9.54 22.38
N TYR A 85 -4.84 9.62 21.91
CA TYR A 85 -3.86 8.56 22.13
C TYR A 85 -3.65 8.22 23.62
N TYR A 86 -3.78 9.22 24.50
CA TYR A 86 -3.74 9.05 25.95
C TYR A 86 -5.11 8.75 26.55
N GLY A 87 -6.12 8.55 25.72
CA GLY A 87 -7.46 8.18 26.13
C GLY A 87 -7.55 6.75 26.63
N LYS A 88 -8.73 6.39 27.14
CA LYS A 88 -9.06 5.01 27.51
C LYS A 88 -10.27 4.56 26.72
N THR A 89 -10.23 3.36 26.21
CA THR A 89 -11.40 2.74 25.58
C THR A 89 -12.38 2.25 26.64
N GLU A 90 -13.65 2.42 26.36
CA GLU A 90 -14.78 1.97 27.17
C GLU A 90 -15.75 1.18 26.29
N ALA A 91 -16.86 0.71 26.85
CA ALA A 91 -17.85 -0.07 26.13
C ALA A 91 -18.27 0.59 24.81
N GLN A 92 -18.50 1.91 24.81
CA GLN A 92 -19.08 2.63 23.68
C GLN A 92 -18.11 3.60 22.97
N GLY A 93 -16.81 3.47 23.17
CA GLY A 93 -15.86 4.33 22.45
C GLY A 93 -14.60 4.65 23.22
N ILE A 94 -14.04 5.85 22.99
CA ILE A 94 -12.79 6.35 23.57
C ILE A 94 -13.05 7.57 24.45
N ARG A 95 -12.59 7.52 25.71
CA ARG A 95 -12.68 8.63 26.68
C ARG A 95 -11.38 9.44 26.67
N CYS A 96 -11.53 10.75 26.49
CA CYS A 96 -10.44 11.71 26.62
C CYS A 96 -9.94 11.77 28.08
N CYS A 97 -8.62 11.70 28.27
CA CYS A 97 -8.02 11.73 29.61
C CYS A 97 -8.11 13.09 30.32
N TYR A 98 -8.41 14.19 29.57
CA TYR A 98 -8.36 15.54 30.15
C TYR A 98 -9.63 15.91 30.90
N HIS A 99 -10.80 15.85 30.22
CA HIS A 99 -12.11 16.21 30.84
C HIS A 99 -13.16 15.10 30.72
N GLY A 100 -12.73 13.88 30.36
CA GLY A 100 -13.59 12.71 30.34
C GLY A 100 -14.62 12.66 29.20
N TRP A 101 -14.53 13.52 28.16
CA TRP A 101 -15.46 13.42 27.04
C TRP A 101 -15.31 12.07 26.34
N LEU A 102 -16.44 11.39 26.17
CA LEU A 102 -16.50 10.07 25.53
C LEU A 102 -17.01 10.23 24.10
N PHE A 103 -16.28 9.67 23.16
CA PHE A 103 -16.65 9.65 21.74
C PHE A 103 -16.79 8.22 21.26
N ASP A 104 -17.88 7.93 20.53
CA ASP A 104 -18.04 6.62 19.90
C ASP A 104 -17.15 6.46 18.65
N VAL A 105 -17.19 5.27 18.03
CA VAL A 105 -16.40 4.94 16.82
C VAL A 105 -16.74 5.80 15.60
N GLN A 106 -17.89 6.51 15.62
CA GLN A 106 -18.33 7.44 14.59
C GLN A 106 -18.14 8.90 15.02
N GLY A 107 -17.38 9.14 16.09
CA GLY A 107 -17.07 10.47 16.60
C GLY A 107 -18.23 11.19 17.30
N ARG A 108 -19.37 10.54 17.55
CA ARG A 108 -20.46 11.16 18.33
C ARG A 108 -20.01 11.33 19.77
N CYS A 109 -20.27 12.52 20.34
CA CYS A 109 -20.02 12.75 21.76
C CYS A 109 -21.13 12.08 22.58
N VAL A 110 -20.78 11.03 23.31
CA VAL A 110 -21.72 10.23 24.11
C VAL A 110 -21.91 10.83 25.51
N GLU A 111 -20.84 11.37 26.10
CA GLU A 111 -20.85 11.88 27.46
C GLU A 111 -19.88 13.06 27.62
N GLN A 112 -20.27 14.00 28.47
CA GLN A 112 -19.46 15.15 28.94
C GLN A 112 -19.58 15.22 30.48
N PRO A 113 -18.79 14.42 31.24
CA PRO A 113 -19.04 14.20 32.68
C PRO A 113 -18.86 15.45 33.57
N CYS A 114 -18.13 16.46 33.09
CA CYS A 114 -17.97 17.74 33.80
C CYS A 114 -19.12 18.73 33.57
N GLU A 115 -20.05 18.40 32.64
CA GLU A 115 -21.19 19.23 32.31
C GLU A 115 -22.44 18.75 33.06
N PRO A 116 -23.39 19.66 33.43
CA PRO A 116 -24.68 19.25 33.97
C PRO A 116 -25.39 18.22 33.07
N GLU A 117 -26.02 17.22 33.70
CA GLU A 117 -26.80 16.17 33.02
C GLU A 117 -26.00 15.39 31.96
N GLY A 118 -24.65 15.30 32.11
CA GLY A 118 -23.76 14.61 31.17
C GLY A 118 -23.58 15.35 29.83
N GLY A 119 -23.93 16.64 29.77
CA GLY A 119 -23.71 17.51 28.62
C GLY A 119 -24.97 17.79 27.80
N LEU A 120 -25.61 18.93 28.04
CA LEU A 120 -26.83 19.39 27.35
C LEU A 120 -26.65 19.64 25.84
N ARG A 121 -25.43 19.80 25.36
CA ARG A 121 -25.09 20.08 23.95
C ARG A 121 -24.19 19.06 23.33
N ARG A 122 -24.02 17.87 23.93
CA ARG A 122 -23.16 16.81 23.42
C ARG A 122 -23.49 16.37 21.98
N ASP A 123 -24.78 16.44 21.63
CA ASP A 123 -25.31 16.15 20.29
C ASP A 123 -24.79 17.09 19.18
N LYS A 124 -24.32 18.29 19.58
CA LYS A 124 -23.73 19.29 18.65
C LYS A 124 -22.23 19.16 18.50
N VAL A 125 -21.60 18.27 19.24
CA VAL A 125 -20.17 18.05 19.21
C VAL A 125 -19.87 16.74 18.51
N ARG A 126 -18.92 16.78 17.58
CA ARG A 126 -18.42 15.59 16.87
C ARG A 126 -16.91 15.58 16.85
N GLN A 127 -16.33 14.47 17.22
CA GLN A 127 -14.93 14.18 17.00
C GLN A 127 -14.74 13.83 15.51
N PRO A 128 -13.83 14.46 14.77
CA PRO A 128 -13.54 14.04 13.41
C PRO A 128 -13.08 12.58 13.39
N TRP A 129 -13.56 11.83 12.40
CA TRP A 129 -13.38 10.38 12.31
C TRP A 129 -13.43 9.92 10.85
N TYR A 130 -12.91 8.71 10.60
CA TYR A 130 -13.02 8.06 9.31
C TYR A 130 -13.73 6.71 9.44
N PRO A 131 -14.58 6.32 8.46
CA PRO A 131 -15.16 4.99 8.40
C PRO A 131 -14.07 3.94 8.30
N VAL A 132 -14.22 2.85 9.06
CA VAL A 132 -13.37 1.67 9.00
C VAL A 132 -14.20 0.42 8.77
N GLU A 133 -13.63 -0.53 8.04
CA GLU A 133 -14.16 -1.88 7.83
C GLU A 133 -13.03 -2.89 7.98
N GLU A 134 -13.36 -4.06 8.53
CA GLU A 134 -12.39 -5.14 8.77
C GLU A 134 -12.59 -6.25 7.75
N ARG A 135 -11.51 -6.60 7.03
CA ARG A 135 -11.52 -7.69 6.06
C ARG A 135 -10.11 -8.21 5.83
N TYR A 136 -9.97 -9.49 5.55
CA TYR A 136 -8.69 -10.14 5.23
C TYR A 136 -7.61 -10.02 6.32
N GLY A 137 -8.00 -9.86 7.60
CA GLY A 137 -7.08 -9.62 8.72
C GLY A 137 -6.53 -8.19 8.79
N LEU A 138 -7.14 -7.26 8.06
CA LEU A 138 -6.74 -5.86 7.96
C LEU A 138 -7.89 -4.93 8.36
N VAL A 139 -7.54 -3.78 8.93
CA VAL A 139 -8.45 -2.65 9.14
C VAL A 139 -8.30 -1.69 7.98
N PHE A 140 -9.34 -1.52 7.19
CA PHE A 140 -9.41 -0.57 6.08
C PHE A 140 -10.06 0.73 6.53
N ALA A 141 -9.53 1.86 6.09
CA ALA A 141 -10.11 3.19 6.29
C ALA A 141 -10.49 3.82 4.95
N TYR A 142 -11.63 4.51 4.93
CA TYR A 142 -12.01 5.40 3.83
C TYR A 142 -11.86 6.85 4.30
N MET A 143 -10.96 7.60 3.65
CA MET A 143 -10.58 8.95 4.07
C MET A 143 -11.09 10.04 3.13
N GLY A 144 -12.01 9.68 2.23
CA GLY A 144 -12.57 10.57 1.21
C GLY A 144 -13.92 11.19 1.59
N PRO A 145 -14.56 11.91 0.64
CA PRO A 145 -15.85 12.52 0.84
C PRO A 145 -16.94 11.48 1.16
N PRO A 146 -17.75 11.67 2.21
CA PRO A 146 -18.75 10.66 2.62
C PRO A 146 -19.72 10.24 1.51
N ASP A 147 -20.15 11.19 0.67
CA ASP A 147 -21.13 10.95 -0.41
C ASP A 147 -20.53 10.17 -1.60
N SER A 148 -19.22 10.00 -1.63
CA SER A 148 -18.49 9.25 -2.66
C SER A 148 -17.89 7.96 -2.13
N LYS A 149 -18.29 7.49 -0.93
CA LYS A 149 -17.75 6.29 -0.32
C LYS A 149 -18.16 5.03 -1.09
N PRO A 150 -17.22 4.32 -1.74
CA PRO A 150 -17.50 3.05 -2.41
C PRO A 150 -17.68 1.91 -1.40
N LEU A 151 -18.17 0.78 -1.85
CA LEU A 151 -18.07 -0.46 -1.07
C LEU A 151 -16.60 -0.86 -0.93
N LEU A 152 -16.25 -1.50 0.19
CA LEU A 152 -14.93 -2.10 0.36
C LEU A 152 -14.76 -3.24 -0.66
N PRO A 153 -13.74 -3.20 -1.54
CA PRO A 153 -13.58 -4.20 -2.59
C PRO A 153 -13.38 -5.62 -2.04
N ARG A 154 -13.92 -6.59 -2.77
CA ARG A 154 -13.70 -8.01 -2.57
C ARG A 154 -12.81 -8.53 -3.69
N TYR A 155 -11.77 -9.28 -3.36
CA TYR A 155 -10.78 -9.74 -4.32
C TYR A 155 -10.92 -11.25 -4.52
N GLU A 156 -11.21 -11.69 -5.74
CA GLU A 156 -11.44 -13.10 -6.07
C GLU A 156 -10.31 -14.01 -5.53
N CYS A 157 -9.06 -13.58 -5.71
CA CYS A 157 -7.89 -14.33 -5.27
C CYS A 157 -7.81 -14.52 -3.73
N LEU A 158 -8.54 -13.74 -2.94
CA LEU A 158 -8.65 -13.87 -1.49
C LEU A 158 -9.99 -14.46 -1.03
N GLU A 159 -10.99 -14.51 -1.91
CA GLU A 159 -12.33 -15.05 -1.60
C GLU A 159 -12.45 -16.55 -1.95
N VAL A 160 -11.72 -17.00 -2.99
CA VAL A 160 -11.74 -18.38 -3.43
C VAL A 160 -10.63 -19.17 -2.75
N LEU A 161 -10.97 -19.80 -1.62
CA LEU A 161 -10.03 -20.59 -0.82
C LEU A 161 -10.03 -22.06 -1.29
N GLY A 162 -8.83 -22.65 -1.33
CA GLY A 162 -8.65 -24.09 -1.48
C GLY A 162 -8.82 -24.85 -0.15
N ASP A 163 -8.74 -26.16 -0.21
CA ASP A 163 -8.87 -27.01 0.98
C ASP A 163 -7.77 -26.70 1.99
N GLY A 164 -8.18 -26.39 3.24
CA GLY A 164 -7.26 -26.06 4.33
C GLY A 164 -6.58 -24.67 4.21
N GLU A 165 -6.91 -23.88 3.20
CA GLU A 165 -6.43 -22.51 3.09
C GLU A 165 -7.25 -21.54 3.96
N PHE A 166 -6.58 -20.53 4.47
CA PHE A 166 -7.21 -19.38 5.14
C PHE A 166 -6.42 -18.10 4.80
N ILE A 167 -6.99 -16.94 5.10
CA ILE A 167 -6.33 -15.66 4.87
C ILE A 167 -5.42 -15.34 6.04
N ASP A 168 -4.18 -14.98 5.73
CA ASP A 168 -3.18 -14.42 6.66
C ASP A 168 -2.74 -13.05 6.16
N ALA A 169 -2.53 -12.11 7.07
CA ALA A 169 -2.13 -10.75 6.75
C ALA A 169 -0.76 -10.41 7.36
N ASP A 170 -0.01 -9.53 6.70
CA ASP A 170 1.29 -9.07 7.15
C ASP A 170 1.49 -7.57 6.83
N ASP A 171 2.24 -6.87 7.67
CA ASP A 171 2.53 -5.43 7.55
C ASP A 171 4.03 -5.09 7.48
N SER A 172 4.86 -6.09 7.23
CA SER A 172 6.32 -5.98 7.28
C SER A 172 6.98 -5.53 5.97
N SER A 173 6.20 -5.02 5.03
CA SER A 173 6.71 -4.60 3.70
C SER A 173 7.49 -5.72 2.98
N ILE A 174 7.00 -6.96 3.06
CA ILE A 174 7.61 -8.14 2.42
C ILE A 174 7.94 -7.88 0.94
N GLY A 175 7.07 -7.15 0.24
CA GLY A 175 7.25 -6.85 -1.16
C GLY A 175 8.49 -6.03 -1.49
N SER A 176 8.97 -5.20 -0.56
CA SER A 176 10.23 -4.47 -0.72
C SER A 176 11.45 -5.29 -0.25
N GLY A 177 11.21 -6.35 0.52
CA GLY A 177 12.26 -7.14 1.15
C GLY A 177 13.11 -6.35 2.16
N GLY A 178 12.54 -5.28 2.72
CA GLY A 178 13.24 -4.32 3.57
C GLY A 178 12.55 -4.03 4.89
N ALA A 179 12.67 -2.78 5.34
CA ALA A 179 12.07 -2.29 6.58
C ALA A 179 10.54 -2.26 6.51
N ALA A 180 9.87 -2.36 7.67
CA ALA A 180 8.42 -2.25 7.76
C ALA A 180 7.89 -0.89 7.29
N ILE A 181 8.67 0.18 7.50
CA ILE A 181 8.45 1.51 6.92
C ILE A 181 9.63 1.80 6.00
N VAL A 182 9.35 2.09 4.73
CA VAL A 182 10.36 2.35 3.71
C VAL A 182 10.52 3.85 3.55
N PRO A 183 11.74 4.41 3.70
CA PRO A 183 11.97 5.85 3.70
C PRO A 183 12.15 6.42 2.29
N CYS A 184 11.17 6.19 1.42
CA CYS A 184 11.06 6.83 0.11
C CYS A 184 9.59 6.93 -0.31
N ASN A 185 9.33 7.69 -1.38
CA ASN A 185 7.99 7.89 -1.88
C ASN A 185 7.35 6.59 -2.38
N TRP A 186 6.08 6.42 -2.14
CA TRP A 186 5.27 5.24 -2.49
C TRP A 186 5.31 4.90 -3.98
N LEU A 187 5.43 5.91 -4.85
CA LEU A 187 5.42 5.76 -6.30
C LEU A 187 6.64 4.97 -6.79
N GLN A 188 7.81 5.12 -6.14
CA GLN A 188 9.03 4.38 -6.46
C GLN A 188 8.80 2.86 -6.38
N HIS A 189 8.09 2.40 -5.33
CA HIS A 189 7.72 0.99 -5.24
C HIS A 189 6.61 0.61 -6.22
N TYR A 190 5.63 1.48 -6.41
CA TYR A 190 4.50 1.18 -7.27
C TYR A 190 4.91 1.08 -8.75
N GLU A 191 5.88 1.88 -9.18
CA GLU A 191 6.50 1.79 -10.50
C GLU A 191 7.36 0.53 -10.68
N ASN A 192 8.03 0.08 -9.62
CA ASN A 192 8.79 -1.18 -9.64
C ASN A 192 7.89 -2.39 -9.95
N VAL A 193 6.61 -2.37 -9.56
CA VAL A 193 5.65 -3.45 -9.88
C VAL A 193 5.46 -3.66 -11.38
N VAL A 194 5.56 -2.60 -12.17
CA VAL A 194 5.38 -2.62 -13.63
C VAL A 194 6.70 -2.65 -14.41
N ASP A 195 7.82 -2.83 -13.70
CA ASP A 195 9.14 -3.04 -14.31
C ASP A 195 9.55 -4.53 -14.23
N PRO A 196 9.43 -5.30 -15.30
CA PRO A 196 9.86 -6.70 -15.32
C PRO A 196 11.35 -6.88 -15.58
N PHE A 197 12.08 -5.83 -16.02
CA PHE A 197 13.46 -5.95 -16.50
C PHE A 197 14.50 -5.84 -15.38
N HIS A 198 14.17 -5.23 -14.24
CA HIS A 198 15.05 -5.27 -13.07
C HIS A 198 15.18 -6.70 -12.50
N VAL A 199 14.15 -7.55 -12.68
CA VAL A 199 14.11 -8.90 -12.11
C VAL A 199 15.30 -9.77 -12.51
N PRO A 200 15.63 -9.97 -13.82
CA PRO A 200 16.78 -10.79 -14.20
C PRO A 200 18.13 -10.16 -13.84
N ILE A 201 18.22 -8.85 -13.70
CA ILE A 201 19.45 -8.17 -13.32
C ILE A 201 19.60 -8.15 -11.80
N LEU A 202 18.73 -7.43 -11.09
CA LEU A 202 18.84 -7.23 -9.65
C LEU A 202 18.68 -8.55 -8.87
N HIS A 203 17.63 -9.32 -9.19
CA HIS A 203 17.30 -10.54 -8.46
C HIS A 203 17.83 -11.83 -9.09
N GLY A 204 18.33 -11.77 -10.33
CA GLY A 204 18.79 -12.96 -11.05
C GLY A 204 20.31 -13.08 -11.16
N SER A 205 21.02 -11.98 -11.37
CA SER A 205 22.44 -12.04 -11.74
C SER A 205 23.36 -11.15 -10.92
N PHE A 206 22.95 -9.94 -10.54
CA PHE A 206 23.85 -8.95 -9.93
C PHE A 206 24.50 -9.44 -8.63
N SER A 207 23.70 -9.96 -7.71
CA SER A 207 24.14 -10.43 -6.39
C SER A 207 23.96 -11.96 -6.23
N GLY A 208 23.81 -12.70 -7.33
CA GLY A 208 23.35 -14.09 -7.30
C GLY A 208 21.83 -14.21 -7.24
N ALA A 209 21.32 -15.44 -7.41
CA ALA A 209 19.90 -15.69 -7.52
C ALA A 209 19.17 -15.43 -6.20
N GLN A 210 18.35 -14.39 -6.16
CA GLN A 210 17.41 -14.09 -5.06
C GLN A 210 16.06 -14.78 -5.28
N PHE A 211 15.72 -15.07 -6.52
CA PHE A 211 14.51 -15.76 -6.96
C PHE A 211 14.83 -17.09 -7.64
N THR A 212 13.84 -17.77 -8.21
CA THR A 212 14.07 -19.02 -8.93
C THR A 212 14.80 -18.80 -10.26
N SER A 213 15.46 -19.85 -10.77
CA SER A 213 16.20 -19.81 -12.04
C SER A 213 15.36 -19.35 -13.24
N GLN A 214 14.03 -19.60 -13.19
CA GLN A 214 13.10 -19.13 -14.21
C GLN A 214 13.07 -17.60 -14.35
N MET A 215 13.44 -16.86 -13.29
CA MET A 215 13.47 -15.39 -13.29
C MET A 215 14.77 -14.81 -13.81
N ALA A 216 15.84 -15.61 -13.97
CA ALA A 216 17.17 -15.11 -14.29
C ALA A 216 17.36 -14.72 -15.77
N SER A 217 16.52 -15.22 -16.69
CA SER A 217 16.60 -14.86 -18.11
C SER A 217 15.77 -13.64 -18.44
N MET A 218 16.21 -12.87 -19.46
CA MET A 218 15.47 -11.72 -19.97
C MET A 218 14.12 -12.17 -20.54
N PRO A 219 13.01 -11.54 -20.14
CA PRO A 219 11.68 -11.86 -20.66
C PRO A 219 11.39 -11.16 -21.99
N GLU A 220 10.51 -11.78 -22.77
CA GLU A 220 9.66 -11.04 -23.71
C GLU A 220 8.50 -10.43 -22.93
N VAL A 221 8.22 -9.15 -23.14
CA VAL A 221 7.28 -8.40 -22.30
C VAL A 221 6.20 -7.72 -23.13
N VAL A 222 4.95 -7.84 -22.65
CA VAL A 222 3.80 -7.09 -23.15
C VAL A 222 3.25 -6.24 -22.00
N PHE A 223 3.04 -4.95 -22.27
CA PHE A 223 2.44 -4.00 -21.34
C PHE A 223 1.06 -3.60 -21.85
N GLU A 224 0.05 -3.68 -21.00
CA GLU A 224 -1.34 -3.39 -21.33
C GLU A 224 -1.95 -2.47 -20.26
N ALA A 225 -2.62 -1.40 -20.72
CA ALA A 225 -3.49 -0.64 -19.83
C ALA A 225 -4.77 -1.44 -19.58
N THR A 226 -5.22 -1.50 -18.34
CA THR A 226 -6.48 -2.15 -17.94
C THR A 226 -7.48 -1.11 -17.44
N GLY A 227 -8.71 -1.53 -17.17
CA GLY A 227 -9.73 -0.64 -16.59
C GLY A 227 -9.42 -0.13 -15.18
N HIS A 228 -8.37 -0.68 -14.53
CA HIS A 228 -8.00 -0.32 -13.16
C HIS A 228 -6.48 -0.13 -12.96
N GLY A 229 -5.69 -0.15 -14.04
CA GLY A 229 -4.24 0.07 -13.93
C GLY A 229 -3.43 -0.45 -15.11
N VAL A 230 -2.34 -1.15 -14.83
CA VAL A 230 -1.42 -1.70 -15.82
C VAL A 230 -1.14 -3.17 -15.55
N LYS A 231 -1.29 -3.99 -16.58
CA LYS A 231 -0.93 -5.40 -16.62
C LYS A 231 0.39 -5.58 -17.37
N VAL A 232 1.27 -6.39 -16.81
CA VAL A 232 2.58 -6.74 -17.40
C VAL A 232 2.66 -8.25 -17.55
N THR A 233 2.80 -8.70 -18.79
CA THR A 233 2.97 -10.10 -19.14
C THR A 233 4.41 -10.35 -19.52
N SER A 234 5.09 -11.22 -18.80
CA SER A 234 6.49 -11.63 -19.06
C SER A 234 6.52 -13.09 -19.48
N ARG A 235 7.19 -13.38 -20.59
CA ARG A 235 7.36 -14.75 -21.13
C ARG A 235 8.84 -15.10 -21.17
N ARG A 236 9.17 -16.31 -20.74
CA ARG A 236 10.53 -16.86 -20.78
C ARG A 236 10.48 -18.29 -21.27
N THR A 237 11.29 -18.61 -22.29
CA THR A 237 11.47 -20.00 -22.74
C THR A 237 12.41 -20.70 -21.77
N MET A 238 11.97 -21.81 -21.21
CA MET A 238 12.74 -22.64 -20.30
C MET A 238 13.64 -23.62 -21.09
N GLU A 239 14.64 -24.22 -20.43
CA GLU A 239 15.57 -25.18 -21.04
C GLU A 239 14.86 -26.41 -21.64
N ASP A 240 13.72 -26.82 -21.06
CA ASP A 240 12.91 -27.92 -21.54
C ASP A 240 11.92 -27.53 -22.66
N GLY A 241 12.00 -26.30 -23.15
CA GLY A 241 11.16 -25.78 -24.23
C GLY A 241 9.78 -25.25 -23.79
N ARG A 242 9.38 -25.44 -22.52
CA ARG A 242 8.14 -24.85 -22.02
C ARG A 242 8.27 -23.36 -21.86
N ILE A 243 7.15 -22.64 -21.84
CA ILE A 243 7.11 -21.19 -21.66
C ILE A 243 6.66 -20.89 -20.23
N PHE A 244 7.52 -20.24 -19.46
CA PHE A 244 7.16 -19.66 -18.20
C PHE A 244 6.49 -18.29 -18.46
N HIS A 245 5.21 -18.23 -18.15
CA HIS A 245 4.35 -17.06 -18.36
C HIS A 245 3.98 -16.47 -17.00
N ARG A 246 4.45 -15.25 -16.75
CA ARG A 246 4.18 -14.52 -15.51
C ARG A 246 3.41 -13.25 -15.81
N VAL A 247 2.30 -13.07 -15.13
CA VAL A 247 1.47 -11.87 -15.20
C VAL A 247 1.51 -11.15 -13.87
N THR A 248 1.82 -9.85 -13.88
CA THR A 248 1.75 -8.95 -12.73
C THR A 248 0.82 -7.78 -13.04
N GLU A 249 0.19 -7.22 -12.04
CA GLU A 249 -0.68 -6.06 -12.20
C GLU A 249 -0.39 -5.01 -11.12
N ALA A 250 -0.32 -3.74 -11.54
CA ALA A 250 -0.44 -2.59 -10.66
C ALA A 250 -1.84 -2.01 -10.85
N ALA A 251 -2.64 -2.01 -9.80
CA ALA A 251 -4.04 -1.58 -9.86
C ALA A 251 -4.35 -0.54 -8.79
N VAL A 252 -5.35 0.33 -9.05
CA VAL A 252 -5.81 1.30 -8.05
C VAL A 252 -6.44 0.60 -6.84
N PRO A 253 -6.29 1.20 -5.63
CA PRO A 253 -5.62 2.49 -5.35
C PRO A 253 -4.10 2.43 -5.46
N THR A 254 -3.46 1.39 -4.93
CA THR A 254 -2.02 1.19 -4.84
C THR A 254 -1.70 -0.31 -4.72
N LEU A 255 -2.53 -1.11 -5.39
CA LEU A 255 -2.41 -2.57 -5.33
C LEU A 255 -1.21 -3.05 -6.14
N ARG A 256 -0.39 -3.85 -5.48
CA ARG A 256 0.62 -4.69 -6.14
C ARG A 256 0.11 -6.13 -6.19
N VAL A 257 -0.18 -6.60 -7.38
CA VAL A 257 -0.66 -7.97 -7.63
C VAL A 257 0.48 -8.74 -8.30
N VAL A 258 1.38 -9.23 -7.45
CA VAL A 258 2.64 -9.83 -7.88
C VAL A 258 2.69 -11.28 -7.41
N PRO A 259 2.67 -12.25 -8.33
CA PRO A 259 2.76 -13.66 -7.98
C PRO A 259 4.08 -13.98 -7.27
N ASN A 260 4.08 -15.05 -6.48
CA ASN A 260 5.26 -15.47 -5.72
C ASN A 260 6.49 -15.66 -6.65
N PRO A 261 7.59 -14.91 -6.43
CA PRO A 261 8.77 -15.01 -7.28
C PRO A 261 9.54 -16.33 -7.11
N ARG A 262 9.26 -17.08 -6.05
CA ARG A 262 9.84 -18.41 -5.81
C ARG A 262 9.07 -19.55 -6.49
N VAL A 263 8.01 -19.20 -7.21
CA VAL A 263 7.20 -20.12 -8.04
C VAL A 263 6.90 -21.46 -7.32
N GLY A 264 6.42 -21.37 -6.08
CA GLY A 264 6.01 -22.55 -5.33
C GLY A 264 4.73 -23.21 -5.89
N ARG A 265 3.95 -22.44 -6.67
CA ARG A 265 2.66 -22.84 -7.23
C ARG A 265 2.43 -22.16 -8.57
N TYR A 266 1.87 -22.89 -9.52
CA TYR A 266 1.37 -22.34 -10.79
C TYR A 266 -0.12 -22.03 -10.67
N GLY A 267 -0.57 -21.01 -11.43
CA GLY A 267 -1.94 -20.55 -11.45
C GLY A 267 -2.08 -19.09 -11.01
N MET A 268 -3.29 -18.71 -10.66
CA MET A 268 -3.63 -17.37 -10.21
C MET A 268 -2.86 -16.99 -8.94
N VAL A 269 -2.61 -15.68 -8.80
CA VAL A 269 -1.96 -15.09 -7.62
C VAL A 269 -2.63 -15.50 -6.31
N GLU A 270 -1.83 -15.73 -5.28
CA GLU A 270 -2.27 -16.21 -3.96
C GLU A 270 -2.38 -15.07 -2.95
N SER A 271 -1.78 -13.92 -3.25
CA SER A 271 -1.71 -12.77 -2.35
C SER A 271 -1.72 -11.47 -3.11
N ILE A 272 -2.20 -10.43 -2.47
CA ILE A 272 -2.12 -9.05 -2.94
C ILE A 272 -1.52 -8.16 -1.87
N GLY A 273 -0.88 -7.07 -2.28
CA GLY A 273 -0.33 -6.07 -1.38
C GLY A 273 -0.89 -4.69 -1.69
N TRP A 274 -1.01 -3.89 -0.67
CA TRP A 274 -1.37 -2.47 -0.74
C TRP A 274 -0.17 -1.64 -0.33
N VAL A 275 0.30 -0.79 -1.22
CA VAL A 275 1.34 0.19 -0.90
C VAL A 275 0.65 1.38 -0.26
N LEU A 276 0.67 1.46 1.08
CA LEU A 276 0.10 2.60 1.79
C LEU A 276 1.11 3.74 1.87
N PRO A 277 0.87 4.88 1.21
CA PRO A 277 1.64 6.10 1.50
C PRO A 277 1.38 6.56 2.93
N ILE A 278 2.41 6.61 3.76
CA ILE A 278 2.33 7.19 5.11
C ILE A 278 2.31 8.70 4.98
N ASP A 279 3.26 9.23 4.19
CA ASP A 279 3.37 10.62 3.77
C ASP A 279 4.11 10.71 2.42
N ASP A 280 4.57 11.90 2.02
CA ASP A 280 5.21 12.13 0.72
C ASP A 280 6.56 11.42 0.57
N THR A 281 7.18 10.98 1.66
CA THR A 281 8.55 10.44 1.70
C THR A 281 8.67 9.07 2.35
N THR A 282 7.55 8.50 2.80
CA THR A 282 7.54 7.19 3.45
C THR A 282 6.30 6.38 3.07
N TYR A 283 6.47 5.08 2.92
CA TYR A 283 5.37 4.15 2.72
C TYR A 283 5.55 2.87 3.52
N ARG A 284 4.50 2.08 3.60
CA ARG A 284 4.54 0.68 4.03
C ARG A 284 3.66 -0.19 3.13
N ILE A 285 3.86 -1.50 3.19
CA ILE A 285 3.04 -2.46 2.47
C ILE A 285 2.29 -3.32 3.47
N TYR A 286 0.97 -3.36 3.32
CA TYR A 286 0.14 -4.41 3.89
C TYR A 286 -0.09 -5.48 2.84
N THR A 287 -0.02 -6.73 3.24
CA THR A 287 -0.23 -7.88 2.34
C THR A 287 -1.24 -8.83 2.97
N ALA A 288 -2.15 -9.34 2.17
CA ALA A 288 -3.01 -10.44 2.54
C ALA A 288 -2.87 -11.56 1.51
N GLY A 289 -2.90 -12.81 1.98
CA GLY A 289 -2.71 -13.95 1.11
C GLY A 289 -3.32 -15.23 1.67
N ARG A 290 -3.54 -16.17 0.78
CA ARG A 290 -3.99 -17.53 1.11
C ARG A 290 -2.81 -18.36 1.58
N VAL A 291 -2.93 -18.94 2.76
CA VAL A 291 -1.91 -19.79 3.38
C VAL A 291 -2.55 -21.03 3.98
N THR A 292 -1.75 -22.08 4.15
CA THR A 292 -2.17 -23.32 4.81
C THR A 292 -1.72 -23.43 6.27
N GLU A 293 -0.91 -22.46 6.73
CA GLU A 293 -0.43 -22.41 8.10
C GLU A 293 -0.34 -20.97 8.60
N LYS A 294 -0.60 -20.76 9.88
CA LYS A 294 -0.56 -19.45 10.52
C LYS A 294 0.84 -18.83 10.40
N GLY A 295 0.90 -17.54 10.06
CA GLY A 295 2.15 -16.82 9.83
C GLY A 295 2.83 -17.22 8.51
N GLY A 296 2.10 -17.85 7.58
CA GLY A 296 2.62 -18.26 6.28
C GLY A 296 3.14 -17.09 5.46
N MET A 297 2.50 -15.90 5.56
CA MET A 297 2.95 -14.69 4.88
C MET A 297 4.30 -14.17 5.37
N THR A 298 4.69 -14.47 6.60
CA THR A 298 5.96 -14.01 7.20
C THR A 298 7.15 -14.91 6.93
N LYS A 299 6.95 -16.14 6.45
CA LYS A 299 8.02 -17.14 6.23
C LYS A 299 9.05 -16.77 5.16
N PHE A 300 8.73 -15.81 4.31
CA PHE A 300 9.60 -15.41 3.20
C PHE A 300 10.53 -14.23 3.52
N ARG A 301 10.73 -13.91 4.79
CA ARG A 301 11.54 -12.75 5.23
C ARG A 301 13.05 -12.95 5.10
N SER A 302 13.55 -14.17 4.94
CA SER A 302 14.99 -14.37 4.73
C SER A 302 15.38 -13.97 3.31
N ARG A 303 16.40 -13.14 3.21
CA ARG A 303 16.84 -12.54 1.96
C ARG A 303 18.13 -13.15 1.43
N PHE A 304 19.13 -13.28 2.25
CA PHE A 304 20.46 -13.72 1.88
C PHE A 304 21.06 -14.64 2.93
N ASN A 305 21.56 -15.81 2.52
CA ASN A 305 22.17 -16.80 3.43
C ASN A 305 21.36 -17.10 4.70
N GLY A 306 20.02 -17.11 4.58
CA GLY A 306 19.10 -17.33 5.71
C GLY A 306 18.91 -16.12 6.64
N LYS A 307 19.61 -14.99 6.40
CA LYS A 307 19.42 -13.76 7.16
C LYS A 307 18.20 -12.98 6.67
N ALA A 308 17.44 -12.42 7.61
CA ALA A 308 16.45 -11.40 7.30
C ALA A 308 17.14 -10.08 6.89
N TRP A 309 16.41 -9.21 6.21
CA TRP A 309 16.97 -7.92 5.79
C TRP A 309 17.54 -7.11 6.97
N VAL A 310 16.86 -7.09 8.11
CA VAL A 310 17.27 -6.35 9.32
C VAL A 310 18.56 -6.88 9.96
N ASP A 311 18.98 -8.09 9.62
CA ASP A 311 20.17 -8.74 10.15
C ASP A 311 21.39 -8.59 9.22
N LEU A 312 21.24 -7.93 8.06
CA LEU A 312 22.33 -7.67 7.15
C LEU A 312 23.18 -6.49 7.64
N THR A 313 24.50 -6.62 7.47
CA THR A 313 25.43 -5.50 7.67
C THR A 313 25.38 -4.55 6.46
N GLU A 314 25.89 -3.32 6.63
CA GLU A 314 26.01 -2.35 5.54
C GLU A 314 26.80 -2.91 4.35
N ALA A 315 27.88 -3.65 4.61
CA ALA A 315 28.66 -4.31 3.56
C ALA A 315 27.86 -5.40 2.82
N GLU A 316 26.98 -6.12 3.53
CA GLU A 316 26.08 -7.10 2.91
C GLU A 316 24.99 -6.42 2.11
N HIS A 317 24.40 -5.31 2.57
CA HIS A 317 23.48 -4.50 1.79
C HIS A 317 24.12 -4.01 0.49
N GLN A 318 25.37 -3.51 0.55
CA GLN A 318 26.10 -3.05 -0.63
C GLN A 318 26.40 -4.19 -1.63
N GLN A 319 26.72 -5.39 -1.14
CA GLN A 319 27.03 -6.54 -1.98
C GLN A 319 25.79 -7.23 -2.54
N PHE A 320 24.67 -7.17 -1.82
CA PHE A 320 23.44 -7.88 -2.15
C PHE A 320 22.21 -6.94 -2.13
N PRO A 321 22.26 -5.85 -2.93
CA PRO A 321 21.12 -4.94 -3.01
C PRO A 321 19.87 -5.67 -3.52
N GLY A 322 18.72 -5.24 -3.06
CA GLY A 322 17.41 -5.66 -3.54
C GLY A 322 16.51 -4.45 -3.77
N ASP A 323 15.21 -4.67 -3.85
CA ASP A 323 14.23 -3.60 -4.09
C ASP A 323 14.34 -2.45 -3.10
N TYR A 324 14.60 -2.75 -1.82
CA TYR A 324 14.74 -1.71 -0.80
C TYR A 324 15.87 -0.74 -1.13
N GLU A 325 17.09 -1.24 -1.33
CA GLU A 325 18.27 -0.40 -1.58
C GLU A 325 18.13 0.37 -2.89
N THR A 326 17.59 -0.25 -3.95
CA THR A 326 17.40 0.42 -5.23
C THR A 326 16.36 1.53 -5.15
N GLN A 327 15.25 1.30 -4.45
CA GLN A 327 14.19 2.30 -4.30
C GLN A 327 14.62 3.45 -3.37
N VAL A 328 15.18 3.15 -2.20
CA VAL A 328 15.60 4.17 -1.23
C VAL A 328 16.76 5.02 -1.77
N SER A 329 17.67 4.42 -2.54
CA SER A 329 18.80 5.16 -3.13
C SER A 329 18.42 6.16 -4.22
N GLN A 330 17.19 6.09 -4.77
CA GLN A 330 16.66 7.14 -5.65
C GLN A 330 16.36 8.46 -4.90
N GLY A 331 16.46 8.46 -3.57
CA GLY A 331 16.15 9.59 -2.71
C GLY A 331 14.74 9.50 -2.08
N PRO A 332 14.41 10.43 -1.18
CA PRO A 332 13.09 10.47 -0.54
C PRO A 332 11.93 10.57 -1.53
N VAL A 333 12.15 11.25 -2.66
CA VAL A 333 11.30 11.27 -3.85
C VAL A 333 12.21 11.19 -5.07
N ALA A 334 11.92 10.29 -6.01
CA ALA A 334 12.71 10.12 -7.22
C ALA A 334 12.76 11.40 -8.06
N HIS A 335 13.93 11.66 -8.65
CA HIS A 335 14.20 12.89 -9.42
C HIS A 335 13.70 12.75 -10.87
N HIS A 336 12.39 12.89 -11.07
CA HIS A 336 11.75 12.70 -12.38
C HIS A 336 12.33 13.58 -13.50
N SER A 337 12.92 14.75 -13.15
CA SER A 337 13.57 15.63 -14.13
C SER A 337 14.91 15.09 -14.66
N GLU A 338 15.49 14.10 -13.99
CA GLU A 338 16.77 13.49 -14.35
C GLU A 338 16.61 12.10 -14.98
N GLU A 339 15.39 11.59 -15.06
CA GLU A 339 15.10 10.28 -15.64
C GLU A 339 15.31 10.27 -17.16
N HIS A 340 15.82 9.15 -17.64
CA HIS A 340 15.98 8.86 -19.07
C HIS A 340 15.21 7.58 -19.42
N LEU A 341 13.86 7.69 -19.44
CA LEU A 341 13.01 6.54 -19.74
C LEU A 341 13.21 6.05 -21.17
N THR A 342 13.25 4.72 -21.33
CA THR A 342 13.47 4.04 -22.60
C THR A 342 12.30 3.11 -22.94
N SER A 343 12.44 2.29 -23.97
CA SER A 343 11.40 1.34 -24.40
C SER A 343 11.08 0.27 -23.34
N THR A 344 12.03 -0.02 -22.45
CA THR A 344 11.83 -0.97 -21.33
C THR A 344 10.96 -0.39 -20.22
N ASP A 345 10.86 0.94 -20.12
CA ASP A 345 10.09 1.66 -19.09
C ASP A 345 8.65 1.96 -19.51
N LYS A 346 8.17 1.30 -20.56
CA LYS A 346 6.81 1.50 -21.09
C LYS A 346 5.73 1.25 -20.03
N GLY A 347 5.95 0.31 -19.10
CA GLY A 347 5.06 0.05 -17.97
C GLY A 347 4.90 1.26 -17.06
N ILE A 348 6.01 1.91 -16.71
CA ILE A 348 6.06 3.14 -15.90
C ILE A 348 5.31 4.27 -16.60
N ALA A 349 5.59 4.49 -17.90
CA ALA A 349 4.90 5.52 -18.67
C ALA A 349 3.38 5.30 -18.76
N LEU A 350 2.94 4.04 -18.90
CA LEU A 350 1.51 3.67 -18.89
C LEU A 350 0.89 3.93 -17.52
N LEU A 351 1.56 3.55 -16.44
CA LEU A 351 1.08 3.74 -15.08
C LEU A 351 0.92 5.23 -14.75
N ARG A 352 1.95 6.04 -15.02
CA ARG A 352 1.90 7.49 -14.79
C ARG A 352 0.78 8.16 -15.60
N ARG A 353 0.58 7.75 -16.84
CA ARG A 353 -0.53 8.24 -17.66
C ARG A 353 -1.88 7.86 -17.08
N PHE A 354 -2.07 6.59 -16.71
CA PHE A 354 -3.30 6.13 -16.07
C PHE A 354 -3.61 6.93 -14.81
N LEU A 355 -2.62 7.12 -13.92
CA LEU A 355 -2.80 7.91 -12.70
C LEU A 355 -3.17 9.37 -13.02
N ALA A 356 -2.51 10.01 -13.99
CA ALA A 356 -2.84 11.37 -14.41
C ALA A 356 -4.28 11.50 -14.94
N GLU A 357 -4.75 10.52 -15.71
CA GLU A 357 -6.14 10.45 -16.17
C GLU A 357 -7.12 10.36 -14.98
N GLN A 358 -6.80 9.57 -13.95
CA GLN A 358 -7.63 9.47 -12.74
C GLN A 358 -7.62 10.77 -11.91
N LEU A 359 -6.50 11.50 -11.86
CA LEU A 359 -6.44 12.83 -11.24
C LEU A 359 -7.44 13.79 -11.92
N GLU A 360 -7.51 13.77 -13.24
CA GLU A 360 -8.47 14.60 -13.99
C GLU A 360 -9.93 14.22 -13.69
N VAL A 361 -10.23 12.92 -13.57
CA VAL A 361 -11.57 12.45 -13.22
C VAL A 361 -12.00 13.01 -11.88
N VAL A 362 -11.13 12.91 -10.85
CA VAL A 362 -11.42 13.41 -9.51
C VAL A 362 -11.51 14.94 -9.47
N ALA A 363 -10.63 15.64 -10.19
CA ALA A 363 -10.65 17.11 -10.28
C ALA A 363 -11.98 17.64 -10.90
N LYS A 364 -12.63 16.85 -11.76
CA LYS A 364 -13.95 17.13 -12.34
C LYS A 364 -15.13 16.64 -11.47
N GLY A 365 -14.85 16.11 -10.26
CA GLY A 365 -15.86 15.60 -9.34
C GLY A 365 -16.37 14.19 -9.66
N GLY A 366 -15.72 13.48 -10.58
CA GLY A 366 -16.07 12.11 -10.96
C GLY A 366 -15.55 11.07 -9.98
N ASN A 367 -16.01 9.83 -10.14
CA ASN A 367 -15.50 8.68 -9.42
C ASN A 367 -14.38 8.03 -10.24
N PRO A 368 -13.19 7.85 -9.68
CA PRO A 368 -12.08 7.26 -10.41
C PRO A 368 -12.30 5.76 -10.65
N ALA A 369 -11.52 5.20 -11.58
CA ALA A 369 -11.53 3.78 -11.91
C ALA A 369 -11.32 2.91 -10.65
N GLY A 370 -11.89 1.71 -10.62
CA GLY A 370 -11.76 0.75 -9.51
C GLY A 370 -12.61 1.08 -8.27
N THR A 371 -13.42 2.15 -8.28
CA THR A 371 -14.42 2.39 -7.24
C THR A 371 -15.72 1.66 -7.56
N GLY A 372 -16.16 0.75 -6.69
CA GLY A 372 -17.39 -0.03 -6.85
C GLY A 372 -18.49 0.40 -5.88
N PHE A 373 -19.70 0.65 -6.40
CA PHE A 373 -20.86 1.08 -5.61
C PHE A 373 -21.98 0.01 -5.55
N SER A 374 -21.75 -1.14 -6.14
CA SER A 374 -22.59 -2.35 -6.06
C SER A 374 -21.73 -3.56 -5.76
N GLU A 375 -22.32 -4.63 -5.26
CA GLU A 375 -21.61 -5.90 -4.98
C GLU A 375 -20.87 -6.43 -6.21
N GLU A 376 -21.45 -6.29 -7.40
CA GLU A 376 -20.85 -6.72 -8.66
C GLU A 376 -19.60 -5.87 -9.00
N THR A 377 -19.71 -4.54 -8.90
CA THR A 377 -18.61 -3.62 -9.24
C THR A 377 -17.54 -3.56 -8.17
N ALA A 378 -17.84 -3.98 -6.93
CA ALA A 378 -16.88 -4.11 -5.85
C ALA A 378 -16.14 -5.46 -5.85
N TYR A 379 -16.54 -6.42 -6.70
CA TYR A 379 -15.85 -7.70 -6.85
C TYR A 379 -14.78 -7.62 -7.93
N VAL A 380 -13.51 -7.71 -7.50
CA VAL A 380 -12.34 -7.46 -8.36
C VAL A 380 -11.66 -8.77 -8.71
N ARG A 381 -11.37 -8.94 -10.00
CA ARG A 381 -10.61 -10.06 -10.56
C ARG A 381 -9.32 -9.60 -11.16
N PHE A 382 -8.26 -10.38 -10.98
CA PHE A 382 -6.95 -10.17 -11.57
C PHE A 382 -6.57 -11.35 -12.45
N GLU A 383 -5.82 -11.07 -13.51
CA GLU A 383 -5.21 -12.10 -14.36
C GLU A 383 -3.82 -12.51 -13.85
N ALA A 384 -3.31 -11.80 -12.84
CA ALA A 384 -1.98 -12.04 -12.29
C ALA A 384 -1.78 -13.48 -11.82
N GLY A 385 -0.63 -14.03 -12.13
CA GLY A 385 -0.28 -15.41 -11.81
C GLY A 385 1.03 -15.87 -12.44
N ASN A 386 1.45 -17.06 -12.06
CA ASN A 386 2.55 -17.79 -12.69
C ASN A 386 1.96 -18.98 -13.43
N PHE A 387 2.23 -19.11 -14.72
CA PHE A 387 1.69 -20.19 -15.55
C PHE A 387 2.82 -20.89 -16.31
N LEU A 388 2.62 -22.14 -16.62
CA LEU A 388 3.51 -22.94 -17.45
C LEU A 388 2.71 -23.42 -18.66
N LEU A 389 3.17 -23.01 -19.85
CA LEU A 389 2.53 -23.30 -21.15
C LEU A 389 3.41 -24.23 -21.98
#